data_1da72f5ee6ac0707155debfff1666aec
#
_entry.id   1da72f5ee6ac0707155debfff1666aec
#
_cell.length_a   1.000
_cell.length_b   1.000
_cell.length_c   1.000
_cell.angle_alpha   90.00
_cell.angle_beta   90.00
_cell.angle_gamma   90.00
#
_symmetry.space_group_name_H-M   'P 1'
#
loop_
_entity.id
_entity.type
_entity.pdbx_description
1 polymer ?
#
loop_
_entity_poly.entity_id
_entity_poly.type
_entity_poly.pdbx_seq_one_letter_code
_entity_poly.pdbx_strand_id
1 'polypeptide(L)'
;MAEMPVVITLVAILCISGVAGQKCYVCKDQDENTGKCATTVESCDFGEDYCLSEIKWGSTPYWQIGAPMQHFISKRCATKEDCVQTIKKYMPNCLRIWWKDWTCAECCKGDRCNYYITLGSSSQNSNMMLILVAGMLTALLPRIT
;
A
#
# COMPACT_ATOMS: atom_id res chain seq x y z
N MET A 1 19.28 0.02 -45.39
CA MET A 1 19.07 1.28 -44.63
C MET A 1 17.59 1.54 -44.29
N ALA A 2 16.68 0.57 -44.44
CA ALA A 2 15.26 0.73 -44.17
C ALA A 2 14.78 0.18 -42.77
N GLU A 3 15.69 -0.36 -41.98
CA GLU A 3 15.32 -1.02 -40.71
C GLU A 3 15.27 -0.08 -39.47
N MET A 4 15.97 1.03 -39.51
CA MET A 4 15.98 2.03 -38.42
C MET A 4 14.60 2.65 -38.09
N PRO A 5 13.75 3.04 -39.05
CA PRO A 5 12.46 3.65 -38.74
C PRO A 5 11.48 2.65 -38.11
N VAL A 6 11.55 1.38 -38.46
CA VAL A 6 10.68 0.33 -37.89
C VAL A 6 11.01 0.06 -36.42
N VAL A 7 12.31 0.01 -36.07
CA VAL A 7 12.74 -0.18 -34.67
C VAL A 7 12.35 1.03 -33.80
N ILE A 8 12.51 2.25 -34.31
CA ILE A 8 12.13 3.47 -33.58
C ILE A 8 10.60 3.53 -33.33
N THR A 9 9.79 3.15 -34.33
CA THR A 9 8.33 3.11 -34.18
C THR A 9 7.89 2.03 -33.21
N LEU A 10 8.51 0.85 -33.22
CA LEU A 10 8.22 -0.24 -32.26
C LEU A 10 8.59 0.16 -30.82
N VAL A 11 9.72 0.81 -30.60
CA VAL A 11 10.14 1.30 -29.29
C VAL A 11 9.20 2.42 -28.81
N ALA A 12 8.78 3.33 -29.69
CA ALA A 12 7.82 4.38 -29.34
C ALA A 12 6.44 3.81 -28.94
N ILE A 13 5.96 2.75 -29.62
CA ILE A 13 4.71 2.09 -29.28
C ILE A 13 4.79 1.37 -27.92
N LEU A 14 5.93 0.76 -27.60
CA LEU A 14 6.15 0.11 -26.29
C LEU A 14 6.22 1.10 -25.14
N CYS A 15 6.64 2.35 -25.37
CA CYS A 15 6.69 3.38 -24.34
C CYS A 15 5.32 4.00 -24.00
N ILE A 16 4.30 3.84 -24.86
CA ILE A 16 2.96 4.46 -24.64
C ILE A 16 2.06 3.57 -23.78
N SER A 17 2.40 2.32 -23.53
CA SER A 17 1.56 1.33 -22.84
C SER A 17 1.63 1.37 -21.31
N GLY A 18 1.86 2.52 -20.67
CA GLY A 18 2.14 2.54 -19.22
C GLY A 18 1.50 3.61 -18.35
N VAL A 19 0.48 4.34 -18.82
CA VAL A 19 -0.23 5.27 -17.91
C VAL A 19 -1.61 4.70 -17.54
N ALA A 20 -1.62 3.51 -16.98
CA ALA A 20 -2.77 3.07 -16.21
C ALA A 20 -2.72 3.80 -14.86
N GLY A 21 -3.71 4.66 -14.57
CA GLY A 21 -3.81 5.33 -13.29
C GLY A 21 -3.80 4.30 -12.14
N GLN A 22 -3.21 4.69 -11.03
CA GLN A 22 -3.21 3.90 -9.78
C GLN A 22 -4.66 3.56 -9.39
N LYS A 23 -4.89 2.34 -8.94
CA LYS A 23 -6.17 1.93 -8.37
C LYS A 23 -6.00 1.57 -6.90
N CYS A 24 -6.96 1.95 -6.07
CA CYS A 24 -6.97 1.62 -4.65
C CYS A 24 -8.31 0.98 -4.25
N TYR A 25 -8.30 0.18 -3.21
CA TYR A 25 -9.53 -0.17 -2.51
C TYR A 25 -10.04 1.06 -1.76
N VAL A 26 -11.36 1.30 -1.80
CA VAL A 26 -11.99 2.48 -1.23
C VAL A 26 -13.19 2.06 -0.38
N CYS A 27 -13.23 2.56 0.84
CA CYS A 27 -14.35 2.41 1.76
C CYS A 27 -14.31 3.50 2.84
N LYS A 28 -15.42 3.69 3.53
CA LYS A 28 -15.51 4.65 4.61
C LYS A 28 -16.14 4.02 5.83
N ASP A 29 -15.44 4.09 6.97
CA ASP A 29 -15.91 3.71 8.31
C ASP A 29 -16.60 2.33 8.33
N GLN A 30 -15.95 1.35 7.69
CA GLN A 30 -16.47 -0.02 7.55
C GLN A 30 -16.02 -0.85 8.74
N ASP A 31 -16.94 -1.65 9.27
CA ASP A 31 -16.64 -2.64 10.29
C ASP A 31 -15.71 -3.71 9.71
N GLU A 32 -14.54 -3.84 10.29
CA GLU A 32 -13.48 -4.75 9.85
C GLU A 32 -13.05 -4.52 8.38
N ASN A 33 -12.05 -5.29 7.93
CA ASN A 33 -11.58 -5.23 6.53
C ASN A 33 -12.42 -6.14 5.61
N THR A 34 -13.72 -5.91 5.59
CA THR A 34 -14.69 -6.73 4.86
C THR A 34 -15.55 -5.86 3.92
N GLY A 35 -16.52 -6.45 3.26
CA GLY A 35 -17.48 -5.73 2.44
C GLY A 35 -16.84 -4.82 1.40
N LYS A 36 -17.20 -3.54 1.43
CA LYS A 36 -16.69 -2.53 0.46
C LYS A 36 -15.18 -2.35 0.54
N CYS A 37 -14.59 -2.49 1.73
CA CYS A 37 -13.13 -2.36 1.91
C CYS A 37 -12.31 -3.44 1.19
N ALA A 38 -12.93 -4.57 0.85
CA ALA A 38 -12.30 -5.67 0.14
C ALA A 38 -12.76 -5.82 -1.32
N THR A 39 -13.85 -5.15 -1.72
CA THR A 39 -14.47 -5.34 -3.03
C THR A 39 -14.53 -4.08 -3.89
N THR A 40 -14.61 -2.89 -3.28
CA THR A 40 -14.74 -1.63 -4.03
C THR A 40 -13.37 -1.10 -4.41
N VAL A 41 -13.12 -0.95 -5.70
CA VAL A 41 -11.87 -0.42 -6.26
C VAL A 41 -12.19 0.81 -7.09
N GLU A 42 -11.45 1.89 -6.87
CA GLU A 42 -11.55 3.14 -7.63
C GLU A 42 -10.23 3.48 -8.30
N SER A 43 -10.30 4.12 -9.44
CA SER A 43 -9.13 4.71 -10.12
C SER A 43 -8.82 6.04 -9.46
N CYS A 44 -7.58 6.23 -9.04
CA CYS A 44 -7.13 7.44 -8.38
C CYS A 44 -6.99 8.60 -9.37
N ASP A 45 -7.16 9.81 -8.89
CA ASP A 45 -6.97 11.03 -9.66
C ASP A 45 -5.47 11.27 -9.95
N PHE A 46 -5.22 12.18 -10.87
CA PHE A 46 -3.85 12.54 -11.24
C PHE A 46 -3.08 13.11 -10.03
N GLY A 47 -1.92 12.51 -9.75
CA GLY A 47 -1.09 12.88 -8.58
C GLY A 47 -1.36 12.08 -7.31
N GLU A 48 -2.40 11.25 -7.28
CA GLU A 48 -2.68 10.32 -6.18
C GLU A 48 -2.02 8.96 -6.45
N ASP A 49 -0.73 8.86 -6.15
CA ASP A 49 0.10 7.67 -6.41
C ASP A 49 0.15 6.70 -5.23
N TYR A 50 -0.62 6.94 -4.19
CA TYR A 50 -0.64 6.15 -2.96
C TYR A 50 -2.06 5.72 -2.62
N CYS A 51 -2.15 4.55 -1.97
CA CYS A 51 -3.37 4.11 -1.31
C CYS A 51 -3.19 4.27 0.20
N LEU A 52 -4.09 5.00 0.83
CA LEU A 52 -4.13 5.25 2.27
C LEU A 52 -5.19 4.36 2.92
N SER A 53 -4.83 3.73 4.04
CA SER A 53 -5.76 3.04 4.94
C SER A 53 -5.69 3.68 6.31
N GLU A 54 -6.82 4.08 6.85
CA GLU A 54 -6.99 4.57 8.21
C GLU A 54 -7.71 3.50 9.03
N ILE A 55 -7.13 3.12 10.16
CA ILE A 55 -7.62 2.06 11.02
C ILE A 55 -7.88 2.64 12.40
N LYS A 56 -9.13 2.58 12.85
CA LYS A 56 -9.51 2.92 14.22
C LYS A 56 -9.83 1.63 14.97
N TRP A 57 -9.37 1.52 16.18
CA TRP A 57 -9.76 0.50 17.14
C TRP A 57 -10.56 1.16 18.24
N GLY A 58 -11.75 0.68 18.51
CA GLY A 58 -12.62 1.28 19.49
C GLY A 58 -13.97 0.56 19.58
N SER A 59 -14.83 1.04 20.48
CA SER A 59 -16.21 0.59 20.59
C SER A 59 -17.16 1.55 19.92
N THR A 60 -18.21 1.03 19.30
CA THR A 60 -19.37 1.83 18.87
C THR A 60 -20.68 1.17 19.29
N PRO A 61 -21.60 1.97 19.81
CA PRO A 61 -21.43 3.37 20.17
C PRO A 61 -20.56 3.54 21.43
N TYR A 62 -19.70 4.58 21.44
CA TYR A 62 -18.74 4.83 22.53
C TYR A 62 -19.40 5.13 23.91
N TRP A 63 -20.69 5.44 23.92
CA TRP A 63 -21.47 5.68 25.17
C TRP A 63 -22.06 4.40 25.76
N GLN A 64 -21.99 3.28 25.07
CA GLN A 64 -22.52 2.01 25.56
C GLN A 64 -21.44 1.27 26.36
N ILE A 65 -21.65 1.16 27.68
CA ILE A 65 -20.75 0.42 28.56
C ILE A 65 -20.75 -1.05 28.17
N GLY A 66 -19.56 -1.61 27.94
CA GLY A 66 -19.39 -3.00 27.53
C GLY A 66 -19.60 -3.28 26.04
N ALA A 67 -19.68 -2.26 25.19
CA ALA A 67 -19.69 -2.45 23.75
C ALA A 67 -18.39 -3.15 23.31
N PRO A 68 -18.46 -4.11 22.38
CA PRO A 68 -17.27 -4.79 21.89
C PRO A 68 -16.33 -3.85 21.17
N MET A 69 -15.02 -4.03 21.38
CA MET A 69 -13.98 -3.33 20.64
C MET A 69 -13.83 -3.98 19.26
N GLN A 70 -13.74 -3.15 18.23
CA GLN A 70 -13.58 -3.61 16.85
C GLN A 70 -12.80 -2.63 16.01
N HIS A 71 -12.38 -3.05 14.83
CA HIS A 71 -11.72 -2.18 13.87
C HIS A 71 -12.74 -1.48 12.97
N PHE A 72 -12.53 -0.18 12.77
CA PHE A 72 -13.23 0.62 11.77
C PHE A 72 -12.22 1.07 10.74
N ILE A 73 -12.48 0.76 9.49
CA ILE A 73 -11.53 0.92 8.41
C ILE A 73 -12.05 1.88 7.36
N SER A 74 -11.20 2.82 6.98
CA SER A 74 -11.43 3.70 5.85
C SER A 74 -10.25 3.62 4.90
N LYS A 75 -10.52 3.50 3.60
CA LYS A 75 -9.51 3.39 2.55
C LYS A 75 -9.81 4.40 1.46
N ARG A 76 -8.76 5.01 0.89
CA ARG A 76 -8.89 5.98 -0.21
C ARG A 76 -7.60 6.13 -0.99
N CYS A 77 -7.70 6.76 -2.16
CA CYS A 77 -6.54 7.29 -2.87
C CYS A 77 -5.94 8.48 -2.10
N ALA A 78 -4.66 8.71 -2.26
CA ALA A 78 -3.95 9.78 -1.58
C ALA A 78 -2.70 10.22 -2.35
N THR A 79 -2.29 11.47 -2.14
CA THR A 79 -0.98 11.94 -2.54
C THR A 79 0.08 11.48 -1.52
N LYS A 80 1.35 11.58 -1.89
CA LYS A 80 2.45 11.30 -0.96
C LYS A 80 2.41 12.20 0.27
N GLU A 81 2.12 13.47 0.07
CA GLU A 81 2.04 14.49 1.12
C GLU A 81 0.91 14.18 2.10
N ASP A 82 -0.27 13.84 1.59
CA ASP A 82 -1.42 13.46 2.40
C ASP A 82 -1.13 12.20 3.23
N CYS A 83 -0.52 11.19 2.64
CA CYS A 83 -0.05 10.00 3.34
C CYS A 83 0.88 10.34 4.52
N VAL A 84 1.92 11.12 4.26
CA VAL A 84 2.90 11.49 5.29
C VAL A 84 2.24 12.30 6.42
N GLN A 85 1.38 13.24 6.07
CA GLN A 85 0.67 14.07 7.06
C GLN A 85 -0.30 13.23 7.90
N THR A 86 -1.04 12.33 7.28
CA THR A 86 -2.00 11.46 7.97
C THR A 86 -1.30 10.49 8.91
N ILE A 87 -0.20 9.86 8.47
CA ILE A 87 0.61 9.00 9.34
C ILE A 87 1.15 9.80 10.54
N LYS A 88 1.73 10.98 10.32
CA LYS A 88 2.23 11.83 11.41
C LYS A 88 1.15 12.23 12.39
N LYS A 89 -0.05 12.56 11.90
CA LYS A 89 -1.21 12.92 12.71
C LYS A 89 -1.63 11.80 13.67
N TYR A 90 -1.64 10.56 13.20
CA TYR A 90 -2.11 9.42 13.98
C TYR A 90 -1.00 8.70 14.77
N MET A 91 0.28 8.92 14.42
CA MET A 91 1.42 8.27 15.08
C MET A 91 1.38 8.34 16.62
N PRO A 92 1.05 9.47 17.28
CA PRO A 92 0.99 9.53 18.74
C PRO A 92 -0.07 8.61 19.35
N ASN A 93 -1.16 8.35 18.63
CA ASN A 93 -2.30 7.56 19.08
C ASN A 93 -2.30 6.13 18.53
N CYS A 94 -1.29 5.74 17.75
CA CYS A 94 -1.14 4.42 17.16
C CYS A 94 -0.45 3.44 18.13
N LEU A 95 -1.02 3.28 19.33
CA LEU A 95 -0.43 2.50 20.42
C LEU A 95 -0.74 1.01 20.32
N ARG A 96 -1.79 0.61 19.60
CA ARG A 96 -2.25 -0.77 19.38
C ARG A 96 -2.48 -1.56 20.69
N ILE A 97 -2.95 -0.87 21.70
CA ILE A 97 -3.26 -1.47 22.99
C ILE A 97 -4.71 -1.97 22.95
N TRP A 98 -4.97 -3.25 23.14
CA TRP A 98 -6.27 -3.89 22.91
C TRP A 98 -7.43 -3.34 23.78
N TRP A 99 -7.12 -2.74 24.93
CA TRP A 99 -8.14 -2.16 25.84
C TRP A 99 -8.26 -0.64 25.74
N LYS A 100 -7.55 0.00 24.82
CA LYS A 100 -7.60 1.44 24.60
C LYS A 100 -7.96 1.73 23.16
N ASP A 101 -8.70 2.81 22.97
CA ASP A 101 -8.94 3.33 21.63
C ASP A 101 -7.63 3.83 21.02
N TRP A 102 -7.40 3.49 19.76
CA TRP A 102 -6.27 3.98 18.99
C TRP A 102 -6.64 4.17 17.52
N THR A 103 -5.86 4.99 16.85
CA THR A 103 -5.99 5.20 15.41
C THR A 103 -4.62 5.12 14.77
N CYS A 104 -4.52 4.35 13.70
CA CYS A 104 -3.32 4.20 12.88
C CYS A 104 -3.62 4.56 11.42
N ALA A 105 -2.59 4.87 10.66
CA ALA A 105 -2.68 5.01 9.22
C ALA A 105 -1.53 4.27 8.55
N GLU A 106 -1.82 3.68 7.42
CA GLU A 106 -0.86 2.98 6.56
C GLU A 106 -0.99 3.49 5.14
N CYS A 107 0.15 3.61 4.46
CA CYS A 107 0.19 3.96 3.04
C CYS A 107 1.04 2.96 2.28
N CYS A 108 0.61 2.67 1.08
CA CYS A 108 1.36 1.85 0.16
C CYS A 108 1.34 2.45 -1.25
N LYS A 109 2.30 2.07 -2.07
CA LYS A 109 2.39 2.43 -3.47
C LYS A 109 2.27 1.17 -4.32
N GLY A 110 1.46 1.24 -5.37
CA GLY A 110 1.19 0.14 -6.28
C GLY A 110 -0.31 -0.12 -6.43
N ASP A 111 -0.68 -0.74 -7.55
CA ASP A 111 -2.08 -1.01 -7.88
C ASP A 111 -2.72 -1.92 -6.82
N ARG A 112 -3.81 -1.45 -6.22
CA ARG A 112 -4.59 -2.16 -5.19
C ARG A 112 -3.77 -2.65 -3.99
N CYS A 113 -2.70 -1.95 -3.63
CA CYS A 113 -1.78 -2.36 -2.58
C CYS A 113 -2.39 -2.37 -1.17
N ASN A 114 -3.48 -1.61 -0.94
CA ASN A 114 -4.16 -1.50 0.36
C ASN A 114 -5.24 -2.58 0.59
N TYR A 115 -5.16 -3.73 -0.09
CA TYR A 115 -6.08 -4.85 0.16
C TYR A 115 -5.99 -5.33 1.61
N TYR A 116 -4.78 -5.67 2.05
CA TYR A 116 -4.52 -6.07 3.43
C TYR A 116 -4.19 -4.86 4.31
N ILE A 117 -4.46 -4.99 5.59
CA ILE A 117 -4.02 -4.07 6.64
C ILE A 117 -2.89 -4.76 7.38
N THR A 118 -1.71 -4.18 7.32
CA THR A 118 -0.48 -4.83 7.81
C THR A 118 -0.14 -4.43 9.24
N LEU A 119 -0.71 -3.31 9.72
CA LEU A 119 -0.48 -2.74 11.06
C LEU A 119 0.99 -2.80 11.50
N GLY A 120 1.88 -2.53 10.54
CA GLY A 120 3.33 -2.42 10.80
C GLY A 120 4.09 -3.72 10.79
N SER A 121 3.70 -4.70 9.99
CA SER A 121 4.71 -5.60 9.45
C SER A 121 5.70 -4.74 8.67
N SER A 122 6.92 -4.59 9.18
CA SER A 122 7.99 -3.85 8.51
C SER A 122 8.11 -4.41 7.10
N SER A 123 7.99 -3.54 6.10
CA SER A 123 8.33 -3.86 4.72
C SER A 123 9.75 -4.44 4.74
N GLN A 124 9.86 -5.75 4.69
CA GLN A 124 11.15 -6.38 4.43
C GLN A 124 11.57 -5.92 3.04
N ASN A 125 12.65 -5.18 3.02
CA ASN A 125 13.27 -4.67 1.81
C ASN A 125 13.71 -5.89 0.99
N SER A 126 12.91 -6.30 0.00
CA SER A 126 13.17 -7.45 -0.87
C SER A 126 14.52 -7.35 -1.61
N ASN A 127 15.14 -6.17 -1.60
CA ASN A 127 16.48 -5.95 -2.15
C ASN A 127 17.58 -6.71 -1.38
N MET A 128 17.39 -6.97 -0.09
CA MET A 128 18.38 -7.68 0.71
C MET A 128 18.46 -9.17 0.35
N MET A 129 17.33 -9.80 0.01
CA MET A 129 17.29 -11.18 -0.49
C MET A 129 17.98 -11.32 -1.85
N LEU A 130 17.79 -10.36 -2.74
CA LEU A 130 18.43 -10.35 -4.06
C LEU A 130 19.95 -10.22 -3.96
N ILE A 131 20.45 -9.40 -3.04
CA ILE A 131 21.89 -9.21 -2.80
C ILE A 131 22.51 -10.49 -2.22
N LEU A 132 21.83 -11.16 -1.29
CA LEU A 132 22.31 -12.41 -0.71
C LEU A 132 22.34 -13.55 -1.74
N VAL A 133 21.33 -13.68 -2.59
CA VAL A 133 21.29 -14.67 -3.65
C VAL A 133 22.36 -14.40 -4.71
N ALA A 134 22.56 -13.15 -5.12
CA ALA A 134 23.62 -12.77 -6.05
C ALA A 134 25.01 -13.04 -5.48
N GLY A 135 25.23 -12.74 -4.19
CA GLY A 135 26.48 -13.02 -3.49
C GLY A 135 26.79 -14.53 -3.38
N MET A 136 25.78 -15.36 -3.13
CA MET A 136 25.97 -16.83 -3.12
C MET A 136 26.26 -17.40 -4.50
N LEU A 137 25.63 -16.89 -5.56
CA LEU A 137 25.91 -17.36 -6.94
C LEU A 137 27.33 -17.04 -7.36
N THR A 138 27.84 -15.86 -7.01
CA THR A 138 29.25 -15.50 -7.36
C THR A 138 30.27 -16.32 -6.57
N ALA A 139 29.94 -16.73 -5.33
CA ALA A 139 30.83 -17.58 -4.53
C ALA A 139 30.87 -19.07 -5.00
N LEU A 140 29.81 -19.52 -5.70
CA LEU A 140 29.69 -20.89 -6.22
C LEU A 140 30.23 -21.07 -7.64
N LEU A 141 30.56 -19.99 -8.36
CA LEU A 141 31.22 -20.09 -9.65
C LEU A 141 32.65 -20.58 -9.42
N PRO A 142 33.01 -21.82 -9.85
CA PRO A 142 34.37 -22.30 -9.74
C PRO A 142 35.29 -21.38 -10.53
N ARG A 143 36.41 -21.00 -9.94
CA ARG A 143 37.51 -20.33 -10.65
C ARG A 143 37.99 -21.29 -11.74
N ILE A 144 37.47 -21.08 -12.94
CA ILE A 144 38.02 -21.72 -14.15
C ILE A 144 39.15 -20.81 -14.58
N THR A 145 40.33 -21.11 -14.17
CA THR A 145 41.62 -20.70 -14.74
C THR A 145 42.45 -21.94 -14.97
#